data_291a6f9376dc669f7284f979731e66ba
#
_entry.id   291a6f9376dc669f7284f979731e66ba
#
_cell.length_a   1.000
_cell.length_b   1.000
_cell.length_c   1.000
_cell.angle_alpha   90.00
_cell.angle_beta   90.00
_cell.angle_gamma   90.00
#
_symmetry.space_group_name_H-M   'P 1'
#
loop_
_entity.id
_entity.type
_entity.pdbx_description
1 polymer ?
#
loop_
_entity_poly.entity_id
_entity_poly.type
_entity_poly.pdbx_seq_one_letter_code
_entity_poly.pdbx_strand_id
1 'polypeptide(L)'
;MLKSLDTRKKLYFFPILFMLIAVISSIIYLYFIDIAHKRNAAALTTEKFVLDIAKTRISVYQFLRTATPNNENIVIENIEFLKNSLAESSKSFINVKNKELASKTLTLIDKYVELFKVFSKDKIEDYNNNILQESDTIKQNISSMVKIGLEMEENIHKINKSAMELRDEAYLNLDTNLMIIITIATILFIVISVLVANNIINSLNSFKDGLLGFFAYLNREDSNTTLLDESNKDEFGQMAKVVNVNILKTKAGIEEDRKLIDETISVLGEFEQGDLSQRLNTKVSNPALMQLSTVINGMGNILEKNIENI
;
A
#
# COMPACT_ATOMS: atom_id res chain seq x y z
N MET A 1 -15.69 -11.06 -12.65
CA MET A 1 -14.27 -11.05 -13.01
C MET A 1 -13.47 -12.14 -12.25
N LEU A 2 -13.56 -12.29 -10.92
CA LEU A 2 -12.82 -13.34 -10.18
C LEU A 2 -13.20 -14.78 -10.58
N LYS A 3 -14.45 -15.06 -10.91
CA LYS A 3 -14.92 -16.39 -11.36
C LYS A 3 -14.33 -16.86 -12.69
N SER A 4 -13.78 -15.96 -13.50
CA SER A 4 -13.22 -16.27 -14.82
C SER A 4 -11.69 -16.43 -14.84
N LEU A 5 -11.01 -16.20 -13.72
CA LEU A 5 -9.57 -16.33 -13.60
C LEU A 5 -9.20 -17.71 -13.06
N ASP A 6 -8.16 -18.32 -13.60
CA ASP A 6 -7.55 -19.54 -13.07
C ASP A 6 -7.12 -19.33 -11.63
N THR A 7 -7.22 -20.36 -10.79
CA THR A 7 -6.80 -20.33 -9.37
C THR A 7 -5.34 -19.90 -9.23
N ARG A 8 -4.47 -20.36 -10.12
CA ARG A 8 -3.08 -19.95 -10.20
C ARG A 8 -2.92 -18.45 -10.39
N LYS A 9 -3.68 -17.84 -11.29
CA LYS A 9 -3.67 -16.38 -11.54
C LYS A 9 -4.23 -15.61 -10.35
N LYS A 10 -5.26 -16.12 -9.67
CA LYS A 10 -5.81 -15.55 -8.43
C LYS A 10 -4.74 -15.49 -7.34
N LEU A 11 -3.93 -16.54 -7.17
CA LEU A 11 -2.86 -16.60 -6.17
C LEU A 11 -1.70 -15.67 -6.50
N TYR A 12 -1.27 -15.59 -7.75
CA TYR A 12 -0.21 -14.65 -8.17
C TYR A 12 -0.64 -13.19 -8.12
N PHE A 13 -1.92 -12.92 -8.11
CA PHE A 13 -2.44 -11.56 -7.99
C PHE A 13 -2.02 -10.88 -6.67
N PHE A 14 -1.91 -11.63 -5.56
CA PHE A 14 -1.53 -11.08 -4.26
C PHE A 14 -0.12 -10.49 -4.22
N PRO A 15 0.95 -11.22 -4.59
CA PRO A 15 2.28 -10.63 -4.58
C PRO A 15 2.42 -9.48 -5.58
N ILE A 16 1.73 -9.52 -6.71
CA ILE A 16 1.73 -8.42 -7.69
C ILE A 16 1.03 -7.18 -7.10
N LEU A 17 -0.13 -7.35 -6.49
CA LEU A 17 -0.86 -6.27 -5.82
C LEU A 17 -0.04 -5.67 -4.68
N PHE A 18 0.57 -6.51 -3.85
CA PHE A 18 1.45 -6.06 -2.76
C PHE A 18 2.62 -5.24 -3.29
N MET A 19 3.29 -5.72 -4.33
CA MET A 19 4.42 -5.01 -4.95
C MET A 19 3.98 -3.66 -5.51
N LEU A 20 2.82 -3.59 -6.17
CA LEU A 20 2.27 -2.36 -6.72
C LEU A 20 1.94 -1.34 -5.59
N ILE A 21 1.31 -1.80 -4.52
CA ILE A 21 1.03 -0.96 -3.34
C ILE A 21 2.34 -0.45 -2.73
N ALA A 22 3.35 -1.32 -2.56
CA ALA A 22 4.65 -0.96 -2.00
C ALA A 22 5.36 0.10 -2.86
N VAL A 23 5.34 -0.04 -4.19
CA VAL A 23 5.93 0.96 -5.11
C VAL A 23 5.22 2.30 -5.01
N ILE A 24 3.87 2.32 -5.06
CA ILE A 24 3.10 3.56 -4.94
C ILE A 24 3.37 4.23 -3.58
N SER A 25 3.34 3.45 -2.48
CA SER A 25 3.62 3.97 -1.14
C SER A 25 5.02 4.55 -1.03
N SER A 26 6.03 3.90 -1.65
CA SER A 26 7.41 4.40 -1.68
C SER A 26 7.54 5.73 -2.43
N ILE A 27 6.87 5.88 -3.56
CA ILE A 27 6.89 7.14 -4.34
C ILE A 27 6.29 8.28 -3.51
N ILE A 28 5.16 8.04 -2.86
CA ILE A 28 4.49 9.04 -2.02
C ILE A 28 5.36 9.40 -0.81
N TYR A 29 5.96 8.39 -0.16
CA TYR A 29 6.90 8.61 0.94
C TYR A 29 8.09 9.49 0.52
N LEU A 30 8.74 9.16 -0.61
CA LEU A 30 9.87 9.93 -1.12
C LEU A 30 9.50 11.38 -1.43
N TYR A 31 8.29 11.63 -1.90
CA TYR A 31 7.80 12.99 -2.13
C TYR A 31 7.66 13.81 -0.83
N PHE A 32 7.02 13.25 0.19
CA PHE A 32 6.82 13.95 1.47
C PHE A 32 8.10 14.10 2.28
N ILE A 33 8.99 13.09 2.27
CA ILE A 33 10.26 13.16 2.98
C ILE A 33 11.20 14.21 2.37
N ASP A 34 11.20 14.38 1.05
CA ASP A 34 11.97 15.44 0.37
C ASP A 34 11.51 16.84 0.84
N ILE A 35 10.18 17.04 0.92
CA ILE A 35 9.62 18.29 1.46
C ILE A 35 10.04 18.51 2.91
N ALA A 36 9.92 17.49 3.77
CA ALA A 36 10.29 17.58 5.18
C ALA A 36 11.78 17.90 5.36
N HIS A 37 12.66 17.26 4.58
CA HIS A 37 14.10 17.53 4.58
C HIS A 37 14.42 18.98 4.17
N LYS A 38 13.79 19.49 3.12
CA LYS A 38 13.97 20.89 2.66
C LYS A 38 13.50 21.89 3.72
N ARG A 39 12.37 21.63 4.36
CA ARG A 39 11.85 22.47 5.45
C ARG A 39 12.73 22.41 6.69
N ASN A 40 13.26 21.25 7.03
CA ASN A 40 14.20 21.10 8.14
C ASN A 40 15.52 21.85 7.89
N ALA A 41 16.07 21.74 6.69
CA ALA A 41 17.27 22.49 6.32
C ALA A 41 17.06 24.01 6.40
N ALA A 42 15.89 24.51 5.96
CA ALA A 42 15.52 25.91 6.08
C ALA A 42 15.39 26.35 7.56
N ALA A 43 14.78 25.56 8.43
CA ALA A 43 14.65 25.83 9.85
C ALA A 43 16.03 25.91 10.53
N LEU A 44 16.93 24.96 10.25
CA LEU A 44 18.30 24.98 10.78
C LEU A 44 19.09 26.20 10.29
N THR A 45 18.86 26.65 9.05
CA THR A 45 19.50 27.87 8.52
C THR A 45 18.99 29.10 9.25
N THR A 46 17.69 29.21 9.50
CA THR A 46 17.13 30.37 10.21
C THR A 46 17.50 30.39 11.70
N GLU A 47 17.71 29.24 12.32
CA GLU A 47 18.25 29.13 13.68
C GLU A 47 19.68 29.70 13.78
N LYS A 48 20.53 29.49 12.73
CA LYS A 48 21.85 30.12 12.68
C LYS A 48 21.76 31.63 12.66
N PHE A 49 20.78 32.25 12.01
CA PHE A 49 20.60 33.70 12.05
C PHE A 49 20.32 34.22 13.47
N VAL A 50 19.56 33.46 14.25
CA VAL A 50 19.33 33.80 15.70
C VAL A 50 20.64 33.78 16.47
N LEU A 51 21.52 32.80 16.19
CA LEU A 51 22.86 32.76 16.82
C LEU A 51 23.76 33.87 16.32
N ASP A 52 23.72 34.19 15.03
CA ASP A 52 24.62 35.22 14.44
C ASP A 52 24.23 36.64 14.92
N ILE A 53 22.91 36.93 15.05
CA ILE A 53 22.51 38.22 15.63
C ILE A 53 22.88 38.31 17.12
N ALA A 54 22.80 37.22 17.87
CA ALA A 54 23.24 37.17 19.26
C ALA A 54 24.76 37.39 19.39
N LYS A 55 25.58 36.78 18.51
CA LYS A 55 27.03 37.03 18.44
C LYS A 55 27.34 38.47 18.10
N THR A 56 26.62 39.04 17.11
CA THR A 56 26.76 40.46 16.76
C THR A 56 26.47 41.34 17.99
N ARG A 57 25.40 41.10 18.72
CA ARG A 57 25.07 41.84 19.96
C ARG A 57 26.18 41.73 21.01
N ILE A 58 26.69 40.52 21.21
CA ILE A 58 27.81 40.31 22.15
C ILE A 58 29.05 41.09 21.73
N SER A 59 29.41 41.07 20.43
CA SER A 59 30.56 41.83 19.94
C SER A 59 30.39 43.35 20.13
N VAL A 60 29.16 43.86 19.94
CA VAL A 60 28.85 45.28 20.24
C VAL A 60 29.04 45.59 21.70
N TYR A 61 28.58 44.77 22.67
CA TYR A 61 28.82 44.97 24.06
C TYR A 61 30.29 44.91 24.43
N GLN A 62 31.09 44.05 23.81
CA GLN A 62 32.53 43.98 23.98
C GLN A 62 33.21 45.26 23.47
N PHE A 63 32.78 45.77 22.31
CA PHE A 63 33.23 47.05 21.78
C PHE A 63 32.88 48.21 22.72
N LEU A 64 31.67 48.30 23.21
CA LEU A 64 31.25 49.35 24.14
C LEU A 64 32.09 49.37 25.41
N ARG A 65 32.51 48.19 25.90
CA ARG A 65 33.37 48.03 27.07
C ARG A 65 34.85 48.38 26.75
N THR A 66 35.33 48.04 25.59
CA THR A 66 36.72 48.18 25.18
C THR A 66 36.74 48.64 23.73
N ALA A 67 36.63 49.96 23.51
CA ALA A 67 36.52 50.55 22.20
C ALA A 67 37.89 50.62 21.48
N THR A 68 38.25 49.49 20.87
CA THR A 68 39.48 49.37 20.08
C THR A 68 39.16 49.08 18.60
N PRO A 69 40.07 49.44 17.65
CA PRO A 69 39.89 49.10 16.24
C PRO A 69 39.69 47.60 15.98
N ASN A 70 40.32 46.75 16.82
CA ASN A 70 40.14 45.30 16.73
C ASN A 70 38.71 44.86 17.05
N ASN A 71 38.13 45.39 18.16
CA ASN A 71 36.75 45.08 18.52
C ASN A 71 35.73 45.70 17.55
N GLU A 72 36.02 46.85 16.92
CA GLU A 72 35.26 47.43 15.84
C GLU A 72 35.17 46.46 14.66
N ASN A 73 36.32 45.94 14.20
CA ASN A 73 36.38 44.99 13.09
C ASN A 73 35.60 43.74 13.38
N ILE A 74 35.66 43.18 14.59
CA ILE A 74 34.87 41.99 14.98
C ILE A 74 33.36 42.27 14.89
N VAL A 75 32.90 43.45 15.24
CA VAL A 75 31.46 43.81 15.07
C VAL A 75 31.10 43.89 13.63
N ILE A 76 31.91 44.55 12.81
CA ILE A 76 31.65 44.69 11.37
C ILE A 76 31.63 43.31 10.67
N GLU A 77 32.61 42.45 10.97
CA GLU A 77 32.68 41.08 10.40
C GLU A 77 31.45 40.26 10.77
N ASN A 78 31.01 40.29 12.03
CA ASN A 78 29.83 39.55 12.48
C ASN A 78 28.55 40.05 11.77
N ILE A 79 28.39 41.37 11.62
CA ILE A 79 27.22 41.97 10.96
C ILE A 79 27.25 41.66 9.43
N GLU A 80 28.40 41.78 8.77
CA GLU A 80 28.51 41.45 7.35
C GLU A 80 28.29 39.97 7.07
N PHE A 81 28.76 39.09 7.97
CA PHE A 81 28.47 37.67 7.91
C PHE A 81 26.95 37.40 7.99
N LEU A 82 26.27 37.98 8.98
CA LEU A 82 24.81 37.88 9.12
C LEU A 82 24.09 38.42 7.87
N LYS A 83 24.52 39.60 7.36
CA LYS A 83 23.95 40.20 6.15
C LYS A 83 24.05 39.27 4.93
N ASN A 84 25.25 38.76 4.66
CA ASN A 84 25.52 37.90 3.51
C ASN A 84 24.76 36.57 3.63
N SER A 85 24.77 35.98 4.80
CA SER A 85 24.04 34.72 5.07
C SER A 85 22.52 34.88 4.88
N LEU A 86 21.94 35.99 5.40
CA LEU A 86 20.52 36.29 5.26
C LEU A 86 20.15 36.60 3.79
N ALA A 87 20.97 37.41 3.09
CA ALA A 87 20.75 37.75 1.70
C ALA A 87 20.75 36.53 0.78
N GLU A 88 21.70 35.59 1.00
CA GLU A 88 21.77 34.37 0.20
C GLU A 88 20.58 33.44 0.49
N SER A 89 20.31 33.20 1.78
CA SER A 89 19.24 32.29 2.18
C SER A 89 17.84 32.81 1.83
N SER A 90 17.63 34.12 1.84
CA SER A 90 16.33 34.74 1.53
C SER A 90 15.88 34.49 0.08
N LYS A 91 16.82 34.23 -0.85
CA LYS A 91 16.52 33.85 -2.24
C LYS A 91 15.73 32.55 -2.32
N SER A 92 15.98 31.63 -1.39
CA SER A 92 15.34 30.31 -1.31
C SER A 92 14.07 30.28 -0.47
N PHE A 93 13.71 31.36 0.22
CA PHE A 93 12.50 31.41 1.03
C PHE A 93 11.25 31.27 0.13
N ILE A 94 10.38 30.32 0.45
CA ILE A 94 9.10 30.13 -0.27
C ILE A 94 8.02 31.05 0.33
N ASN A 95 8.06 31.27 1.66
CA ASN A 95 7.10 32.12 2.35
C ASN A 95 7.34 33.59 2.03
N VAL A 96 6.35 34.26 1.44
CA VAL A 96 6.40 35.69 1.05
C VAL A 96 6.68 36.57 2.26
N LYS A 97 6.03 36.31 3.41
CA LYS A 97 6.24 37.08 4.65
C LYS A 97 7.69 36.98 5.15
N ASN A 98 8.30 35.80 5.03
CA ASN A 98 9.70 35.64 5.40
C ASN A 98 10.63 36.39 4.43
N LYS A 99 10.31 36.46 3.15
CA LYS A 99 11.05 37.30 2.18
C LYS A 99 10.97 38.78 2.54
N GLU A 100 9.78 39.26 2.87
CA GLU A 100 9.56 40.66 3.28
C GLU A 100 10.35 40.99 4.56
N LEU A 101 10.24 40.12 5.57
CA LEU A 101 11.00 40.30 6.83
C LEU A 101 12.52 40.29 6.59
N ALA A 102 13.01 39.38 5.74
CA ALA A 102 14.43 39.34 5.39
C ALA A 102 14.88 40.60 4.67
N SER A 103 14.13 41.09 3.69
CA SER A 103 14.42 42.35 2.97
C SER A 103 14.43 43.56 3.92
N LYS A 104 13.44 43.63 4.81
CA LYS A 104 13.39 44.68 5.84
C LYS A 104 14.60 44.59 6.78
N THR A 105 14.98 43.39 7.20
CA THR A 105 16.13 43.18 8.08
C THR A 105 17.46 43.56 7.39
N LEU A 106 17.63 43.24 6.08
CA LEU A 106 18.80 43.68 5.32
C LEU A 106 18.91 45.20 5.28
N THR A 107 17.80 45.92 5.07
CA THR A 107 17.75 47.38 5.13
C THR A 107 18.12 47.93 6.51
N LEU A 108 17.66 47.27 7.58
CA LEU A 108 18.00 47.64 8.95
C LEU A 108 19.50 47.38 9.25
N ILE A 109 20.06 46.28 8.74
CA ILE A 109 21.50 46.00 8.86
C ILE A 109 22.35 47.11 8.22
N ASP A 110 21.97 47.56 7.02
CA ASP A 110 22.71 48.65 6.35
C ASP A 110 22.68 49.93 7.18
N LYS A 111 21.54 50.32 7.69
CA LYS A 111 21.40 51.47 8.60
C LYS A 111 22.21 51.29 9.88
N TYR A 112 22.19 50.08 10.46
CA TYR A 112 22.96 49.80 11.65
C TYR A 112 24.45 49.93 11.42
N VAL A 113 24.95 49.38 10.32
CA VAL A 113 26.41 49.48 9.96
C VAL A 113 26.82 50.93 9.75
N GLU A 114 25.98 51.73 9.07
CA GLU A 114 26.28 53.16 8.86
C GLU A 114 26.37 53.92 10.21
N LEU A 115 25.40 53.74 11.08
CA LEU A 115 25.41 54.35 12.44
C LEU A 115 26.57 53.85 13.28
N PHE A 116 26.90 52.55 13.20
CA PHE A 116 28.00 51.97 13.96
C PHE A 116 29.35 52.54 13.51
N LYS A 117 29.58 52.69 12.21
CA LYS A 117 30.82 53.27 11.69
C LYS A 117 31.06 54.74 12.08
N VAL A 118 29.99 55.52 12.20
CA VAL A 118 30.07 56.89 12.71
C VAL A 118 30.34 56.87 14.22
N PHE A 119 29.55 56.10 14.97
CA PHE A 119 29.65 55.98 16.41
C PHE A 119 30.99 55.40 16.89
N SER A 120 31.53 54.37 16.18
CA SER A 120 32.75 53.68 16.58
C SER A 120 33.99 54.60 16.59
N LYS A 121 34.09 55.53 15.63
CA LYS A 121 35.18 56.51 15.54
C LYS A 121 35.21 57.40 16.76
N ASP A 122 34.09 58.00 17.08
CA ASP A 122 33.97 58.90 18.24
C ASP A 122 34.24 58.15 19.54
N LYS A 123 33.73 56.90 19.65
CA LYS A 123 33.94 56.09 20.86
C LYS A 123 35.37 55.57 21.04
N ILE A 124 36.10 55.27 19.95
CA ILE A 124 37.53 54.94 20.01
C ILE A 124 38.35 56.14 20.42
N GLU A 125 38.04 57.35 19.90
CA GLU A 125 38.70 58.60 20.27
C GLU A 125 38.50 58.90 21.75
N ASP A 126 37.30 58.83 22.26
CA ASP A 126 36.95 58.96 23.69
C ASP A 126 37.72 57.96 24.56
N TYR A 127 37.78 56.68 24.12
CA TYR A 127 38.48 55.63 24.86
C TYR A 127 40.00 55.86 24.95
N ASN A 128 40.60 56.28 23.84
CA ASN A 128 42.02 56.58 23.79
C ASN A 128 42.40 57.80 24.65
N ASN A 129 41.48 58.78 24.73
CA ASN A 129 41.66 60.01 25.52
C ASN A 129 41.21 59.85 27.01
N ASN A 130 40.80 58.64 27.45
CA ASN A 130 40.30 58.35 28.79
C ASN A 130 39.05 59.20 29.16
N ILE A 131 38.25 59.59 28.17
CA ILE A 131 37.02 60.34 28.39
C ILE A 131 35.94 59.35 28.91
N LEU A 132 35.57 59.53 30.19
CA LEU A 132 34.62 58.62 30.86
C LEU A 132 33.17 59.05 30.64
N GLN A 133 32.90 60.32 30.34
CA GLN A 133 31.55 60.83 30.14
C GLN A 133 31.18 60.85 28.66
N GLU A 134 30.22 60.04 28.27
CA GLU A 134 29.72 59.97 26.89
C GLU A 134 29.01 61.27 26.50
N SER A 135 29.31 61.77 25.31
CA SER A 135 28.60 62.90 24.70
C SER A 135 27.12 62.56 24.41
N ASP A 136 26.28 63.57 24.32
CA ASP A 136 24.86 63.33 24.00
C ASP A 136 24.66 62.74 22.57
N THR A 137 25.56 63.03 21.66
CA THR A 137 25.59 62.42 20.31
C THR A 137 25.86 60.92 20.40
N ILE A 138 26.84 60.50 21.21
CA ILE A 138 27.16 59.08 21.42
C ILE A 138 25.93 58.35 22.04
N LYS A 139 25.29 58.93 23.06
CA LYS A 139 24.10 58.35 23.72
C LYS A 139 22.93 58.21 22.71
N GLN A 140 22.70 59.20 21.86
CA GLN A 140 21.66 59.16 20.82
C GLN A 140 21.97 58.06 19.77
N ASN A 141 23.23 57.93 19.35
CA ASN A 141 23.63 56.88 18.41
C ASN A 141 23.44 55.48 19.04
N ILE A 142 23.83 55.27 20.30
CA ILE A 142 23.60 54.02 21.03
C ILE A 142 22.09 53.71 21.09
N SER A 143 21.27 54.70 21.49
CA SER A 143 19.82 54.52 21.57
C SER A 143 19.20 54.12 20.22
N SER A 144 19.61 54.77 19.13
CA SER A 144 19.18 54.46 17.76
C SER A 144 19.60 53.06 17.31
N MET A 145 20.87 52.69 17.61
CA MET A 145 21.40 51.36 17.32
C MET A 145 20.68 50.26 18.12
N VAL A 146 20.37 50.48 19.38
CA VAL A 146 19.62 49.53 20.21
C VAL A 146 18.24 49.31 19.60
N LYS A 147 17.52 50.38 19.21
CA LYS A 147 16.22 50.27 18.59
C LYS A 147 16.24 49.47 17.28
N ILE A 148 17.21 49.76 16.40
CA ILE A 148 17.37 49.03 15.14
C ILE A 148 17.75 47.57 15.42
N GLY A 149 18.67 47.32 16.33
CA GLY A 149 19.13 45.98 16.71
C GLY A 149 18.00 45.10 17.22
N LEU A 150 17.11 45.66 18.07
CA LEU A 150 15.93 44.96 18.59
C LEU A 150 14.95 44.64 17.48
N GLU A 151 14.73 45.54 16.51
CA GLU A 151 13.86 45.28 15.35
C GLU A 151 14.43 44.20 14.42
N MET A 152 15.75 44.19 14.21
CA MET A 152 16.43 43.14 13.46
C MET A 152 16.27 41.77 14.18
N GLU A 153 16.50 41.73 15.49
CA GLU A 153 16.34 40.51 16.29
C GLU A 153 14.91 39.98 16.24
N GLU A 154 13.90 40.84 16.38
CA GLU A 154 12.49 40.50 16.27
C GLU A 154 12.13 39.90 14.90
N ASN A 155 12.61 40.52 13.82
CA ASN A 155 12.36 40.02 12.48
C ASN A 155 13.00 38.65 12.25
N ILE A 156 14.25 38.44 12.70
CA ILE A 156 14.95 37.18 12.61
C ILE A 156 14.23 36.10 13.41
N HIS A 157 13.77 36.40 14.62
CA HIS A 157 12.97 35.48 15.43
C HIS A 157 11.66 35.09 14.74
N LYS A 158 10.97 36.05 14.11
CA LYS A 158 9.75 35.76 13.31
C LYS A 158 10.04 34.86 12.12
N ILE A 159 11.13 35.08 11.41
CA ILE A 159 11.55 34.23 10.30
C ILE A 159 11.85 32.81 10.80
N ASN A 160 12.61 32.67 11.90
CA ASN A 160 12.96 31.39 12.47
C ASN A 160 11.71 30.64 12.98
N LYS A 161 10.83 31.31 13.72
CA LYS A 161 9.57 30.71 14.19
C LYS A 161 8.74 30.18 13.03
N SER A 162 8.55 31.00 11.98
CA SER A 162 7.81 30.60 10.79
C SER A 162 8.47 29.38 10.08
N ALA A 163 9.79 29.33 10.00
CA ALA A 163 10.51 28.20 9.40
C ALA A 163 10.35 26.92 10.24
N MET A 164 10.38 27.01 11.58
CA MET A 164 10.12 25.89 12.47
C MET A 164 8.68 25.38 12.36
N GLU A 165 7.70 26.26 12.32
CA GLU A 165 6.29 25.91 12.12
C GLU A 165 6.09 25.16 10.80
N LEU A 166 6.68 25.65 9.70
CA LEU A 166 6.63 24.99 8.39
C LEU A 166 7.34 23.62 8.37
N ARG A 167 8.42 23.46 9.13
CA ARG A 167 9.09 22.17 9.32
C ARG A 167 8.18 21.19 10.07
N ASP A 168 7.60 21.63 11.17
CA ASP A 168 6.75 20.79 12.02
C ASP A 168 5.47 20.37 11.27
N GLU A 169 4.88 21.29 10.49
CA GLU A 169 3.78 20.98 9.59
C GLU A 169 4.18 19.94 8.52
N ALA A 170 5.38 20.06 7.94
CA ALA A 170 5.84 19.11 6.93
C ALA A 170 6.03 17.70 7.51
N TYR A 171 6.57 17.57 8.72
CA TYR A 171 6.68 16.28 9.42
C TYR A 171 5.32 15.72 9.81
N LEU A 172 4.41 16.54 10.31
CA LEU A 172 3.04 16.13 10.63
C LEU A 172 2.32 15.61 9.38
N ASN A 173 2.47 16.31 8.25
CA ASN A 173 1.90 15.90 6.98
C ASN A 173 2.52 14.57 6.49
N LEU A 174 3.84 14.38 6.64
CA LEU A 174 4.51 13.13 6.32
C LEU A 174 3.91 11.98 7.14
N ASP A 175 3.85 12.12 8.46
CA ASP A 175 3.35 11.09 9.38
C ASP A 175 1.88 10.77 9.11
N THR A 176 1.05 11.80 8.95
CA THR A 176 -0.39 11.64 8.68
C THR A 176 -0.64 10.93 7.36
N ASN A 177 0.03 11.34 6.28
CA ASN A 177 -0.12 10.71 4.98
C ASN A 177 0.38 9.26 4.97
N LEU A 178 1.47 8.96 5.67
CA LEU A 178 1.96 7.58 5.84
C LEU A 178 0.94 6.71 6.57
N MET A 179 0.36 7.20 7.66
CA MET A 179 -0.68 6.48 8.41
C MET A 179 -1.90 6.19 7.52
N ILE A 180 -2.37 7.18 6.77
CA ILE A 180 -3.50 7.04 5.85
C ILE A 180 -3.20 5.98 4.77
N ILE A 181 -2.04 6.07 4.13
CA ILE A 181 -1.64 5.14 3.07
C ILE A 181 -1.57 3.70 3.59
N ILE A 182 -0.91 3.48 4.74
CA ILE A 182 -0.78 2.16 5.35
C ILE A 182 -2.16 1.60 5.71
N THR A 183 -3.02 2.44 6.29
CA THR A 183 -4.38 2.03 6.70
C THR A 183 -5.21 1.62 5.48
N ILE A 184 -5.25 2.45 4.43
CA ILE A 184 -6.00 2.15 3.20
C ILE A 184 -5.44 0.90 2.52
N ALA A 185 -4.11 0.78 2.40
CA ALA A 185 -3.45 -0.38 1.80
C ALA A 185 -3.78 -1.67 2.55
N THR A 186 -3.76 -1.64 3.88
CA THR A 186 -4.09 -2.78 4.74
C THR A 186 -5.54 -3.21 4.57
N ILE A 187 -6.48 -2.26 4.61
CA ILE A 187 -7.91 -2.55 4.42
C ILE A 187 -8.15 -3.16 3.04
N LEU A 188 -7.59 -2.55 1.99
CA LEU A 188 -7.74 -3.02 0.62
C LEU A 188 -7.17 -4.44 0.43
N PHE A 189 -6.00 -4.71 1.03
CA PHE A 189 -5.38 -6.03 1.00
C PHE A 189 -6.25 -7.08 1.71
N ILE A 190 -6.79 -6.77 2.90
CA ILE A 190 -7.68 -7.67 3.65
C ILE A 190 -8.95 -7.97 2.84
N VAL A 191 -9.61 -6.94 2.31
CA VAL A 191 -10.85 -7.11 1.54
C VAL A 191 -10.62 -8.00 0.33
N ILE A 192 -9.58 -7.74 -0.45
CA ILE A 192 -9.26 -8.56 -1.63
C ILE A 192 -8.91 -9.99 -1.22
N SER A 193 -8.13 -10.18 -0.15
CA SER A 193 -7.76 -11.50 0.37
C SER A 193 -8.99 -12.32 0.73
N VAL A 194 -9.93 -11.74 1.45
CA VAL A 194 -11.18 -12.41 1.85
C VAL A 194 -12.03 -12.75 0.63
N LEU A 195 -12.16 -11.85 -0.34
CA LEU A 195 -12.94 -12.11 -1.56
C LEU A 195 -12.34 -13.26 -2.38
N VAL A 196 -11.03 -13.32 -2.53
CA VAL A 196 -10.36 -14.40 -3.28
C VAL A 196 -10.44 -15.72 -2.50
N ALA A 197 -10.16 -15.71 -1.20
CA ALA A 197 -10.25 -16.90 -0.36
C ALA A 197 -11.67 -17.50 -0.39
N ASN A 198 -12.71 -16.69 -0.19
CA ASN A 198 -14.09 -17.15 -0.26
C ASN A 198 -14.45 -17.71 -1.65
N ASN A 199 -13.96 -17.11 -2.73
CA ASN A 199 -14.20 -17.62 -4.06
C ASN A 199 -13.59 -19.02 -4.26
N ILE A 200 -12.34 -19.24 -3.81
CA ILE A 200 -11.66 -20.53 -3.90
C ILE A 200 -12.35 -21.57 -3.02
N ILE A 201 -12.66 -21.23 -1.76
CA ILE A 201 -13.31 -22.13 -0.79
C ILE A 201 -14.67 -22.55 -1.31
N ASN A 202 -15.48 -21.64 -1.84
CA ASN A 202 -16.80 -21.95 -2.37
C ASN A 202 -16.71 -22.88 -3.59
N SER A 203 -15.76 -22.66 -4.51
CA SER A 203 -15.53 -23.53 -5.66
C SER A 203 -15.10 -24.94 -5.22
N LEU A 204 -14.21 -25.02 -4.23
CA LEU A 204 -13.74 -26.29 -3.67
C LEU A 204 -14.89 -27.06 -2.96
N ASN A 205 -15.68 -26.36 -2.14
CA ASN A 205 -16.81 -26.98 -1.44
C ASN A 205 -17.86 -27.49 -2.45
N SER A 206 -18.23 -26.71 -3.44
CA SER A 206 -19.16 -27.13 -4.49
C SER A 206 -18.66 -28.38 -5.23
N PHE A 207 -17.38 -28.42 -5.58
CA PHE A 207 -16.77 -29.60 -6.21
C PHE A 207 -16.79 -30.81 -5.28
N LYS A 208 -16.38 -30.65 -4.01
CA LYS A 208 -16.38 -31.70 -2.98
C LYS A 208 -17.79 -32.27 -2.78
N ASP A 209 -18.79 -31.42 -2.61
CA ASP A 209 -20.16 -31.82 -2.32
C ASP A 209 -20.80 -32.56 -3.51
N GLY A 210 -20.54 -32.10 -4.75
CA GLY A 210 -20.94 -32.79 -5.96
C GLY A 210 -20.29 -34.18 -6.11
N LEU A 211 -19.01 -34.30 -5.77
CA LEU A 211 -18.28 -35.58 -5.82
C LEU A 211 -18.78 -36.56 -4.74
N LEU A 212 -19.07 -36.06 -3.52
CA LEU A 212 -19.69 -36.87 -2.46
C LEU A 212 -21.08 -37.36 -2.85
N GLY A 213 -21.90 -36.52 -3.46
CA GLY A 213 -23.20 -36.92 -4.01
C GLY A 213 -23.09 -38.02 -5.08
N PHE A 214 -22.10 -37.96 -5.95
CA PHE A 214 -21.83 -39.03 -6.91
C PHE A 214 -21.41 -40.35 -6.22
N PHE A 215 -20.56 -40.29 -5.22
CA PHE A 215 -20.18 -41.50 -4.46
C PHE A 215 -21.37 -42.11 -3.67
N ALA A 216 -22.24 -41.29 -3.10
CA ALA A 216 -23.46 -41.76 -2.48
C ALA A 216 -24.37 -42.52 -3.49
N TYR A 217 -24.48 -42.01 -4.70
CA TYR A 217 -25.18 -42.70 -5.81
C TYR A 217 -24.50 -44.04 -6.16
N LEU A 218 -23.18 -44.10 -6.27
CA LEU A 218 -22.43 -45.33 -6.56
C LEU A 218 -22.60 -46.38 -5.45
N ASN A 219 -22.62 -45.94 -4.19
CA ASN A 219 -22.83 -46.80 -3.01
C ASN A 219 -24.29 -47.21 -2.82
N ARG A 220 -25.21 -46.72 -3.68
CA ARG A 220 -26.67 -46.95 -3.56
C ARG A 220 -27.29 -46.33 -2.31
N GLU A 221 -26.63 -45.33 -1.71
CA GLU A 221 -27.13 -44.56 -0.56
C GLU A 221 -28.13 -43.48 -1.06
N ASP A 222 -28.00 -43.07 -2.31
CA ASP A 222 -28.92 -42.17 -3.00
C ASP A 222 -29.34 -42.76 -4.37
N SER A 223 -30.59 -42.51 -4.75
CA SER A 223 -31.18 -42.97 -6.01
C SER A 223 -30.84 -42.05 -7.22
N ASN A 224 -30.42 -40.83 -6.92
CA ASN A 224 -30.08 -39.82 -7.95
C ASN A 224 -28.72 -39.18 -7.68
N THR A 225 -28.02 -38.83 -8.73
CA THR A 225 -26.82 -38.01 -8.68
C THR A 225 -27.05 -36.70 -9.40
N THR A 226 -26.59 -35.61 -8.79
CA THR A 226 -26.54 -34.29 -9.41
C THR A 226 -25.19 -34.07 -10.06
N LEU A 227 -25.17 -33.39 -11.20
CA LEU A 227 -23.92 -33.01 -11.85
C LEU A 227 -23.24 -31.90 -11.04
N LEU A 228 -21.90 -31.89 -11.07
CA LEU A 228 -21.07 -30.84 -10.50
C LEU A 228 -21.28 -29.52 -11.26
N ASP A 229 -21.12 -28.39 -10.55
CA ASP A 229 -21.27 -27.07 -11.17
C ASP A 229 -20.08 -26.74 -12.10
N GLU A 230 -20.35 -26.61 -13.38
CA GLU A 230 -19.39 -26.25 -14.45
C GLU A 230 -19.33 -24.73 -14.70
N SER A 231 -20.07 -23.90 -13.95
CA SER A 231 -20.21 -22.47 -14.21
C SER A 231 -18.89 -21.68 -14.02
N ASN A 232 -17.97 -22.22 -13.25
CA ASN A 232 -16.65 -21.65 -13.04
C ASN A 232 -15.74 -21.91 -14.25
N LYS A 233 -14.98 -20.88 -14.67
CA LYS A 233 -14.01 -20.99 -15.79
C LYS A 233 -12.60 -21.29 -15.32
N ASP A 234 -12.42 -21.58 -14.02
CA ASP A 234 -11.15 -21.97 -13.41
C ASP A 234 -10.93 -23.49 -13.45
N GLU A 235 -9.89 -23.97 -12.79
CA GLU A 235 -9.53 -25.37 -12.71
C GLU A 235 -10.64 -26.24 -12.11
N PHE A 236 -11.42 -25.71 -11.16
CA PHE A 236 -12.55 -26.45 -10.55
C PHE A 236 -13.67 -26.68 -11.56
N GLY A 237 -14.02 -25.70 -12.38
CA GLY A 237 -14.99 -25.87 -13.46
C GLY A 237 -14.53 -26.86 -14.53
N GLN A 238 -13.23 -26.84 -14.88
CA GLN A 238 -12.65 -27.82 -15.81
C GLN A 238 -12.68 -29.23 -15.23
N MET A 239 -12.34 -29.41 -13.93
CA MET A 239 -12.45 -30.66 -13.23
C MET A 239 -13.89 -31.14 -13.15
N ALA A 240 -14.83 -30.27 -12.83
CA ALA A 240 -16.26 -30.58 -12.80
C ALA A 240 -16.73 -31.15 -14.15
N LYS A 241 -16.33 -30.52 -15.26
CA LYS A 241 -16.67 -30.99 -16.60
C LYS A 241 -16.16 -32.41 -16.89
N VAL A 242 -14.89 -32.68 -16.57
CA VAL A 242 -14.30 -34.01 -16.74
C VAL A 242 -15.00 -35.06 -15.88
N VAL A 243 -15.30 -34.71 -14.63
CA VAL A 243 -16.01 -35.60 -13.70
C VAL A 243 -17.43 -35.85 -14.18
N ASN A 244 -18.17 -34.81 -14.63
CA ASN A 244 -19.54 -34.95 -15.12
C ASN A 244 -19.66 -35.92 -16.34
N VAL A 245 -18.68 -35.84 -17.25
CA VAL A 245 -18.63 -36.81 -18.36
C VAL A 245 -18.52 -38.25 -17.84
N ASN A 246 -17.71 -38.47 -16.83
CA ASN A 246 -17.58 -39.81 -16.22
C ASN A 246 -18.82 -40.21 -15.42
N ILE A 247 -19.46 -39.27 -14.68
CA ILE A 247 -20.73 -39.48 -13.97
C ILE A 247 -21.79 -39.95 -14.95
N LEU A 248 -21.98 -39.24 -16.06
CA LEU A 248 -22.97 -39.58 -17.08
C LEU A 248 -22.71 -40.95 -17.70
N LYS A 249 -21.46 -41.26 -18.02
CA LYS A 249 -21.07 -42.56 -18.59
C LYS A 249 -21.33 -43.69 -17.58
N THR A 250 -20.96 -43.51 -16.32
CA THR A 250 -21.17 -44.50 -15.27
C THR A 250 -22.66 -44.70 -14.98
N LYS A 251 -23.43 -43.63 -14.93
CA LYS A 251 -24.89 -43.68 -14.74
C LYS A 251 -25.55 -44.48 -15.93
N ALA A 252 -25.21 -44.18 -17.15
CA ALA A 252 -25.71 -44.91 -18.32
C ALA A 252 -25.39 -46.40 -18.26
N GLY A 253 -24.16 -46.75 -17.85
CA GLY A 253 -23.75 -48.15 -17.68
C GLY A 253 -24.53 -48.87 -16.59
N ILE A 254 -24.73 -48.24 -15.44
CA ILE A 254 -25.56 -48.82 -14.35
C ILE A 254 -27.02 -49.00 -14.77
N GLU A 255 -27.59 -48.05 -15.55
CA GLU A 255 -28.95 -48.16 -16.06
C GLU A 255 -29.08 -49.30 -17.12
N GLU A 256 -28.08 -49.46 -17.99
CA GLU A 256 -28.03 -50.59 -18.93
C GLU A 256 -27.95 -51.94 -18.20
N ASP A 257 -27.04 -52.03 -17.23
CA ASP A 257 -26.89 -53.25 -16.40
C ASP A 257 -28.19 -53.61 -15.70
N ARG A 258 -28.87 -52.61 -15.12
CA ARG A 258 -30.16 -52.82 -14.44
C ARG A 258 -31.25 -53.30 -15.36
N LYS A 259 -31.36 -52.71 -16.57
CA LYS A 259 -32.33 -53.15 -17.60
C LYS A 259 -32.13 -54.62 -17.97
N LEU A 260 -30.88 -55.04 -18.21
CA LEU A 260 -30.58 -56.43 -18.51
C LEU A 260 -30.94 -57.38 -17.36
N ILE A 261 -30.67 -56.99 -16.09
CA ILE A 261 -31.05 -57.77 -14.93
C ILE A 261 -32.56 -57.90 -14.83
N ASP A 262 -33.32 -56.82 -14.99
CA ASP A 262 -34.79 -56.82 -14.96
C ASP A 262 -35.38 -57.70 -16.10
N GLU A 263 -34.82 -57.60 -17.33
CA GLU A 263 -35.19 -58.46 -18.49
C GLU A 263 -34.84 -59.92 -18.19
N THR A 264 -33.69 -60.18 -17.57
CA THR A 264 -33.28 -61.53 -17.17
C THR A 264 -34.28 -62.17 -16.23
N ILE A 265 -34.70 -61.42 -15.17
CA ILE A 265 -35.72 -61.90 -14.23
C ILE A 265 -37.03 -62.21 -14.94
N SER A 266 -37.47 -61.35 -15.87
CA SER A 266 -38.66 -61.55 -16.68
C SER A 266 -38.57 -62.81 -17.56
N VAL A 267 -37.49 -62.96 -18.33
CA VAL A 267 -37.26 -64.11 -19.24
C VAL A 267 -37.20 -65.44 -18.44
N LEU A 268 -36.52 -65.46 -17.30
CA LEU A 268 -36.48 -66.66 -16.46
C LEU A 268 -37.85 -66.97 -15.85
N GLY A 269 -38.69 -65.96 -15.53
CA GLY A 269 -40.06 -66.13 -15.08
C GLY A 269 -40.96 -66.75 -16.19
N GLU A 270 -40.79 -66.34 -17.44
CA GLU A 270 -41.46 -66.95 -18.60
C GLU A 270 -40.98 -68.43 -18.82
N PHE A 271 -39.71 -68.69 -18.65
CA PHE A 271 -39.19 -70.09 -18.68
C PHE A 271 -39.83 -70.93 -17.62
N GLU A 272 -40.05 -70.45 -16.39
CA GLU A 272 -40.74 -71.14 -15.32
C GLU A 272 -42.20 -71.48 -15.70
N GLN A 273 -42.84 -70.62 -16.42
CA GLN A 273 -44.25 -70.81 -16.91
C GLN A 273 -44.34 -71.68 -18.18
N GLY A 274 -43.18 -72.10 -18.74
CA GLY A 274 -43.13 -72.98 -19.91
C GLY A 274 -42.93 -72.26 -21.23
N ASP A 275 -42.92 -70.93 -21.29
CA ASP A 275 -42.58 -70.19 -22.49
C ASP A 275 -41.07 -70.07 -22.66
N LEU A 276 -40.47 -70.97 -23.38
CA LEU A 276 -39.04 -71.04 -23.65
C LEU A 276 -38.60 -70.21 -24.87
N SER A 277 -39.52 -69.53 -25.53
CA SER A 277 -39.23 -68.75 -26.74
C SER A 277 -38.59 -67.38 -26.47
N GLN A 278 -38.68 -66.92 -25.22
CA GLN A 278 -38.19 -65.60 -24.82
C GLN A 278 -36.65 -65.52 -24.80
N ARG A 279 -36.07 -64.35 -25.13
CA ARG A 279 -34.66 -64.14 -25.22
C ARG A 279 -34.31 -62.76 -24.70
N LEU A 280 -33.11 -62.65 -24.09
CA LEU A 280 -32.52 -61.38 -23.69
C LEU A 280 -32.02 -60.60 -24.93
N ASN A 281 -32.52 -59.38 -25.09
CA ASN A 281 -32.23 -58.52 -26.24
C ASN A 281 -31.46 -57.25 -25.81
N THR A 282 -31.46 -56.89 -24.50
CA THR A 282 -30.77 -55.69 -23.97
C THR A 282 -29.27 -55.86 -24.18
N LYS A 283 -28.65 -54.86 -24.85
CA LYS A 283 -27.21 -54.77 -25.00
C LYS A 283 -26.63 -54.02 -23.80
N VAL A 284 -25.54 -54.54 -23.25
CA VAL A 284 -24.84 -53.95 -22.13
C VAL A 284 -23.37 -53.83 -22.42
N SER A 285 -22.74 -52.84 -21.83
CA SER A 285 -21.29 -52.61 -21.97
C SER A 285 -20.47 -53.47 -20.96
N ASN A 286 -21.10 -54.04 -19.92
CA ASN A 286 -20.50 -54.86 -18.89
C ASN A 286 -20.18 -56.29 -19.45
N PRO A 287 -18.90 -56.70 -19.51
CA PRO A 287 -18.57 -58.00 -20.10
C PRO A 287 -19.17 -59.20 -19.36
N ALA A 288 -19.28 -59.15 -18.02
CA ALA A 288 -19.84 -60.20 -17.22
C ALA A 288 -21.35 -60.39 -17.47
N LEU A 289 -22.07 -59.30 -17.61
CA LEU A 289 -23.51 -59.34 -17.93
C LEU A 289 -23.74 -59.69 -19.41
N MET A 290 -22.88 -59.35 -20.34
CA MET A 290 -22.90 -59.82 -21.71
C MET A 290 -22.75 -61.34 -21.81
N GLN A 291 -21.82 -61.90 -21.00
CA GLN A 291 -21.61 -63.35 -20.90
C GLN A 291 -22.85 -64.01 -20.29
N LEU A 292 -23.42 -63.44 -19.25
CA LEU A 292 -24.69 -63.92 -18.66
C LEU A 292 -25.81 -64.01 -19.67
N SER A 293 -26.03 -62.92 -20.42
CA SER A 293 -27.04 -62.92 -21.53
C SER A 293 -26.84 -64.00 -22.53
N THR A 294 -25.59 -64.22 -22.94
CA THR A 294 -25.21 -65.30 -23.89
C THR A 294 -25.54 -66.67 -23.32
N VAL A 295 -25.23 -66.94 -22.04
CA VAL A 295 -25.51 -68.24 -21.40
C VAL A 295 -26.99 -68.51 -21.23
N ILE A 296 -27.78 -67.49 -20.82
CA ILE A 296 -29.24 -67.61 -20.64
C ILE A 296 -29.93 -67.83 -21.98
N ASN A 297 -29.57 -67.08 -23.02
CA ASN A 297 -30.11 -67.31 -24.36
C ASN A 297 -29.71 -68.69 -24.94
N GLY A 298 -28.47 -69.16 -24.66
CA GLY A 298 -28.03 -70.51 -24.98
C GLY A 298 -28.84 -71.59 -24.27
N MET A 299 -29.09 -71.41 -22.98
CA MET A 299 -29.92 -72.32 -22.20
C MET A 299 -31.34 -72.40 -22.75
N GLY A 300 -31.98 -71.26 -23.07
CA GLY A 300 -33.28 -71.22 -23.70
C GLY A 300 -33.31 -72.04 -25.02
N ASN A 301 -32.32 -71.88 -25.90
CA ASN A 301 -32.24 -72.64 -27.14
C ASN A 301 -32.14 -74.14 -26.93
N ILE A 302 -31.35 -74.58 -25.91
CA ILE A 302 -31.22 -76.02 -25.58
C ILE A 302 -32.51 -76.59 -25.02
N LEU A 303 -33.20 -75.87 -24.08
CA LEU A 303 -34.44 -76.30 -23.49
C LEU A 303 -35.57 -76.39 -24.50
N GLU A 304 -35.75 -75.39 -25.34
CA GLU A 304 -36.75 -75.36 -26.43
C GLU A 304 -36.56 -76.55 -27.37
N LYS A 305 -35.33 -76.78 -27.86
CA LYS A 305 -34.99 -77.93 -28.73
C LYS A 305 -35.23 -79.29 -28.05
N ASN A 306 -34.98 -79.40 -26.76
CA ASN A 306 -35.22 -80.67 -26.05
C ASN A 306 -36.70 -81.00 -25.88
N ILE A 307 -37.56 -79.97 -25.75
CA ILE A 307 -39.02 -80.16 -25.65
C ILE A 307 -39.62 -80.44 -27.05
N GLU A 308 -39.16 -79.84 -28.12
CA GLU A 308 -39.58 -80.10 -29.51
C GLU A 308 -39.27 -81.53 -29.95
N ASN A 309 -38.28 -82.22 -29.32
CA ASN A 309 -37.87 -83.57 -29.62
C ASN A 309 -38.50 -84.64 -28.74
N ILE A 310 -39.45 -84.33 -27.84
CA ILE A 310 -40.28 -85.23 -27.06
C ILE A 310 -41.67 -85.36 -27.69
#